data_597a74ef12f62f3e49255116a6cd1d03
#
_entry.id   597a74ef12f62f3e49255116a6cd1d03
#
_cell.length_a   1.000
_cell.length_b   1.000
_cell.length_c   1.000
_cell.angle_alpha   90.00
_cell.angle_beta   90.00
_cell.angle_gamma   90.00
#
_symmetry.space_group_name_H-M   'P 1'
#
loop_
_entity.id
_entity.type
_entity.pdbx_description
1 polymer ?
#
loop_
_entity_poly.entity_id
_entity_poly.type
_entity_poly.pdbx_seq_one_letter_code
_entity_poly.pdbx_strand_id
1 'polypeptide(L)'
;MISSNEQVAIGLVRTTEEMVRAREELAARQAAIEAAKLAEEQEAIQAANPYIPNYERVVAYSETYAANDSITANGTALGNFKLTFYCACEQCSGGYGDNTATGTKCTEGRTIAVDPKVIPLGSEVFIEGFGSFIAEDTGGAIKQNKIDIYLSDHDRCYSLGVANANVYLMNK
;
A
#
# COMPACT_ATOMS: atom_id res chain seq x y z
N MET A 1 1.06 -11.49 -64.79
CA MET A 1 2.41 -11.74 -64.20
C MET A 1 2.74 -10.54 -63.34
N ILE A 2 2.96 -10.77 -62.05
CA ILE A 2 3.35 -9.74 -61.09
C ILE A 2 4.82 -9.38 -61.37
N SER A 3 5.18 -8.08 -61.36
CA SER A 3 6.54 -7.65 -61.67
C SER A 3 7.51 -8.05 -60.54
N SER A 4 8.81 -8.21 -60.90
CA SER A 4 9.85 -8.57 -59.91
C SER A 4 9.92 -7.60 -58.73
N ASN A 5 9.63 -6.31 -58.94
CA ASN A 5 9.61 -5.27 -57.89
C ASN A 5 8.40 -5.44 -56.97
N GLU A 6 7.24 -5.88 -57.45
CA GLU A 6 6.06 -6.15 -56.61
C GLU A 6 6.27 -7.40 -55.73
N GLN A 7 6.96 -8.42 -56.23
CA GLN A 7 7.32 -9.60 -55.43
C GLN A 7 8.30 -9.28 -54.31
N VAL A 8 9.27 -8.40 -54.52
CA VAL A 8 10.21 -7.92 -53.49
C VAL A 8 9.48 -7.08 -52.44
N ALA A 9 8.58 -6.19 -52.84
CA ALA A 9 7.79 -5.37 -51.96
C ALA A 9 6.87 -6.23 -51.05
N ILE A 10 6.19 -7.24 -51.60
CA ILE A 10 5.35 -8.18 -50.84
C ILE A 10 6.20 -9.00 -49.86
N GLY A 11 7.41 -9.42 -50.23
CA GLY A 11 8.34 -10.11 -49.33
C GLY A 11 8.81 -9.23 -48.16
N LEU A 12 9.10 -7.97 -48.41
CA LEU A 12 9.49 -7.01 -47.38
C LEU A 12 8.34 -6.70 -46.37
N VAL A 13 7.12 -6.58 -46.87
CA VAL A 13 5.94 -6.36 -46.01
C VAL A 13 5.68 -7.57 -45.12
N ARG A 14 5.79 -8.80 -45.64
CA ARG A 14 5.65 -10.01 -44.82
C ARG A 14 6.70 -10.13 -43.72
N THR A 15 7.97 -9.82 -44.01
CA THR A 15 9.04 -9.85 -43.00
C THR A 15 8.86 -8.78 -41.94
N THR A 16 8.34 -7.62 -42.27
CA THR A 16 8.03 -6.57 -41.29
C THR A 16 6.86 -6.94 -40.36
N GLU A 17 5.80 -7.55 -40.91
CA GLU A 17 4.66 -8.05 -40.14
C GLU A 17 5.08 -9.21 -39.22
N GLU A 18 5.90 -10.14 -39.69
CA GLU A 18 6.46 -11.20 -38.85
C GLU A 18 7.32 -10.68 -37.71
N MET A 19 8.15 -9.67 -37.97
CA MET A 19 8.96 -9.01 -36.91
C MET A 19 8.11 -8.27 -35.90
N VAL A 20 7.02 -7.61 -36.33
CA VAL A 20 6.09 -6.93 -35.42
C VAL A 20 5.40 -7.96 -34.52
N ARG A 21 4.87 -9.05 -35.08
CA ARG A 21 4.26 -10.14 -34.30
C ARG A 21 5.23 -10.76 -33.29
N ALA A 22 6.46 -11.06 -33.72
CA ALA A 22 7.48 -11.61 -32.85
C ALA A 22 7.83 -10.66 -31.68
N ARG A 23 7.84 -9.35 -31.94
CA ARG A 23 8.09 -8.33 -30.94
C ARG A 23 6.93 -8.21 -29.93
N GLU A 24 5.69 -8.27 -30.41
CA GLU A 24 4.48 -8.27 -29.57
C GLU A 24 4.42 -9.53 -28.71
N GLU A 25 4.74 -10.70 -29.27
CA GLU A 25 4.79 -11.96 -28.53
C GLU A 25 5.89 -11.97 -27.47
N LEU A 26 7.05 -11.42 -27.78
CA LEU A 26 8.14 -11.26 -26.82
C LEU A 26 7.75 -10.29 -25.67
N ALA A 27 7.12 -9.17 -25.99
CA ALA A 27 6.63 -8.20 -25.02
C ALA A 27 5.54 -8.80 -24.10
N ALA A 28 4.60 -9.56 -24.67
CA ALA A 28 3.57 -10.27 -23.92
C ALA A 28 4.19 -11.33 -22.97
N ARG A 29 5.22 -12.05 -23.46
CA ARG A 29 5.94 -13.03 -22.65
C ARG A 29 6.72 -12.38 -21.50
N GLN A 30 7.35 -11.24 -21.76
CA GLN A 30 8.04 -10.48 -20.72
C GLN A 30 7.08 -9.94 -19.65
N ALA A 31 5.94 -9.39 -20.07
CA ALA A 31 4.89 -8.94 -19.17
C ALA A 31 4.32 -10.08 -18.31
N ALA A 32 4.13 -11.28 -18.90
CA ALA A 32 3.67 -12.44 -18.15
C ALA A 32 4.69 -12.92 -17.10
N ILE A 33 5.98 -12.88 -17.42
CA ILE A 33 7.06 -13.24 -16.47
C ILE A 33 7.13 -12.22 -15.32
N GLU A 34 6.99 -10.95 -15.62
CA GLU A 34 6.99 -9.88 -14.61
C GLU A 34 5.76 -9.97 -13.70
N ALA A 35 4.58 -10.23 -14.27
CA ALA A 35 3.36 -10.49 -13.51
C ALA A 35 3.47 -11.74 -12.62
N ALA A 36 4.08 -12.81 -13.10
CA ALA A 36 4.30 -14.02 -12.33
C ALA A 36 5.27 -13.80 -11.15
N LYS A 37 6.34 -13.04 -11.36
CA LYS A 37 7.28 -12.65 -10.29
C LYS A 37 6.61 -11.79 -9.23
N LEU A 38 5.79 -10.83 -9.66
CA LEU A 38 5.03 -9.98 -8.77
C LEU A 38 4.04 -10.79 -7.94
N ALA A 39 3.35 -11.76 -8.55
CA ALA A 39 2.43 -12.67 -7.85
C ALA A 39 3.16 -13.55 -6.82
N GLU A 40 4.34 -14.07 -7.15
CA GLU A 40 5.16 -14.88 -6.23
C GLU A 40 5.68 -14.05 -5.04
N GLU A 41 6.13 -12.82 -5.30
CA GLU A 41 6.54 -11.87 -4.26
C GLU A 41 5.37 -11.49 -3.35
N GLN A 42 4.19 -11.34 -3.92
CA GLN A 42 2.94 -11.05 -3.22
C GLN A 42 2.50 -12.23 -2.35
N GLU A 43 2.59 -13.45 -2.86
CA GLU A 43 2.28 -14.66 -2.11
C GLU A 43 3.28 -14.87 -0.95
N ALA A 44 4.57 -14.55 -1.16
CA ALA A 44 5.59 -14.59 -0.13
C ALA A 44 5.34 -13.54 0.98
N ILE A 45 4.91 -12.32 0.62
CA ILE A 45 4.53 -11.26 1.56
C ILE A 45 3.28 -11.69 2.35
N GLN A 46 2.29 -12.28 1.70
CA GLN A 46 1.07 -12.77 2.33
C GLN A 46 1.33 -13.97 3.25
N ALA A 47 2.23 -14.88 2.86
CA ALA A 47 2.64 -16.01 3.70
C ALA A 47 3.47 -15.55 4.92
N ALA A 48 4.27 -14.49 4.75
CA ALA A 48 5.04 -13.87 5.84
C ALA A 48 4.17 -13.01 6.77
N ASN A 49 3.02 -12.53 6.28
CA ASN A 49 2.07 -11.73 7.05
C ASN A 49 0.63 -12.16 6.75
N PRO A 50 0.14 -13.26 7.36
CA PRO A 50 -1.21 -13.81 7.13
C PRO A 50 -2.33 -12.85 7.50
N TYR A 51 -1.98 -11.67 7.97
CA TYR A 51 -2.91 -10.66 8.45
C TYR A 51 -3.19 -9.54 7.43
N ILE A 52 -2.67 -9.54 6.24
CA ILE A 52 -3.19 -8.57 5.26
C ILE A 52 -4.62 -8.99 4.92
N PRO A 53 -5.66 -8.44 5.63
CA PRO A 53 -7.03 -8.82 5.36
C PRO A 53 -7.37 -8.28 3.99
N ASN A 54 -7.63 -9.19 3.07
CA ASN A 54 -8.03 -8.86 1.73
C ASN A 54 -6.91 -8.15 0.93
N TYR A 55 -5.84 -8.89 0.68
CA TYR A 55 -4.78 -8.50 -0.25
C TYR A 55 -5.35 -7.95 -1.57
N GLU A 56 -6.43 -8.55 -2.10
CA GLU A 56 -7.14 -8.01 -3.28
C GLU A 56 -7.65 -6.58 -3.07
N ARG A 57 -8.04 -6.21 -1.84
CA ARG A 57 -8.49 -4.86 -1.52
C ARG A 57 -7.31 -3.89 -1.32
N VAL A 58 -6.18 -4.39 -0.81
CA VAL A 58 -4.94 -3.61 -0.68
C VAL A 58 -4.25 -3.45 -2.04
N VAL A 59 -4.27 -4.49 -2.90
CA VAL A 59 -3.76 -4.42 -4.28
C VAL A 59 -4.65 -3.54 -5.15
N ALA A 60 -5.98 -3.68 -5.09
CA ALA A 60 -6.89 -2.76 -5.77
C ALA A 60 -6.71 -1.32 -5.25
N TYR A 61 -6.42 -1.16 -3.97
CA TYR A 61 -6.08 0.11 -3.36
C TYR A 61 -4.69 0.59 -3.79
N SER A 62 -3.66 -0.27 -3.81
CA SER A 62 -2.30 0.07 -4.26
C SER A 62 -2.21 0.24 -5.77
N GLU A 63 -2.97 -0.51 -6.59
CA GLU A 63 -3.04 -0.29 -8.03
C GLU A 63 -3.78 1.02 -8.38
N THR A 64 -4.82 1.36 -7.62
CA THR A 64 -5.48 2.68 -7.74
C THR A 64 -4.54 3.80 -7.29
N TYR A 65 -3.62 3.54 -6.38
CA TYR A 65 -2.67 4.52 -5.84
C TYR A 65 -1.32 4.49 -6.54
N ALA A 66 -0.82 3.35 -7.05
CA ALA A 66 0.37 3.29 -7.90
C ALA A 66 0.13 3.90 -9.30
N ALA A 67 -1.13 3.91 -9.77
CA ALA A 67 -1.54 4.68 -10.93
C ALA A 67 -1.66 6.19 -10.66
N ASN A 68 -1.57 6.61 -9.40
CA ASN A 68 -1.61 8.00 -8.96
C ASN A 68 -0.28 8.38 -8.30
N ASP A 69 0.72 8.75 -9.09
CA ASP A 69 1.85 9.63 -8.67
C ASP A 69 1.36 10.88 -7.89
N SER A 70 0.04 11.12 -7.90
CA SER A 70 -0.61 12.25 -7.25
C SER A 70 -0.68 12.15 -5.73
N ILE A 71 -0.58 10.96 -5.10
CA ILE A 71 -0.67 10.85 -3.63
C ILE A 71 0.68 11.15 -2.98
N THR A 72 1.76 10.64 -3.54
CA THR A 72 3.10 11.05 -3.13
C THR A 72 3.39 12.51 -3.51
N ALA A 73 2.75 13.03 -4.56
CA ALA A 73 2.83 14.43 -4.97
C ALA A 73 2.06 15.38 -4.04
N ASN A 74 1.02 14.90 -3.33
CA ASN A 74 0.20 15.71 -2.41
C ASN A 74 0.54 15.53 -0.92
N GLY A 75 1.52 14.70 -0.58
CA GLY A 75 1.93 14.42 0.79
C GLY A 75 3.39 14.81 1.04
N THR A 76 3.66 15.24 2.28
CA THR A 76 5.04 15.41 2.76
C THR A 76 5.54 14.09 3.33
N ALA A 77 6.61 13.53 2.75
CA ALA A 77 7.23 12.31 3.26
C ALA A 77 7.81 12.54 4.67
N LEU A 78 7.35 11.76 5.63
CA LEU A 78 7.86 11.78 7.01
C LEU A 78 8.95 10.74 7.25
N GLY A 79 9.12 9.79 6.31
CA GLY A 79 10.07 8.69 6.39
C GLY A 79 9.48 7.40 6.93
N ASN A 80 10.34 6.50 7.40
CA ASN A 80 9.94 5.18 7.88
C ASN A 80 9.52 5.21 9.36
N PHE A 81 8.37 4.60 9.65
CA PHE A 81 7.79 4.51 10.98
C PHE A 81 7.62 3.05 11.41
N LYS A 82 7.80 2.82 12.71
CA LYS A 82 7.45 1.58 13.37
C LYS A 82 5.95 1.58 13.65
N LEU A 83 5.25 0.55 13.18
CA LEU A 83 3.82 0.37 13.37
C LEU A 83 3.58 -0.68 14.45
N THR A 84 2.63 -0.41 15.32
CA THR A 84 2.04 -1.35 16.29
C THR A 84 0.53 -1.28 16.18
N PHE A 85 -0.18 -2.16 16.88
CA PHE A 85 -1.63 -2.27 16.78
C PHE A 85 -2.24 -2.34 18.18
N TYR A 86 -3.36 -1.66 18.39
CA TYR A 86 -4.06 -1.63 19.66
C TYR A 86 -5.58 -1.72 19.49
N CYS A 87 -6.28 -2.15 20.53
CA CYS A 87 -7.73 -2.18 20.59
C CYS A 87 -8.25 -1.48 21.86
N ALA A 88 -9.55 -1.34 21.97
CA ALA A 88 -10.21 -0.66 23.09
C ALA A 88 -10.22 -1.44 24.41
N CYS A 89 -9.65 -2.66 24.46
CA CYS A 89 -9.63 -3.46 25.68
C CYS A 89 -8.76 -2.79 26.77
N GLU A 90 -8.99 -3.12 28.03
CA GLU A 90 -8.30 -2.55 29.16
C GLU A 90 -6.77 -2.68 29.09
N GLN A 91 -6.29 -3.81 28.57
CA GLN A 91 -4.87 -4.10 28.44
C GLN A 91 -4.19 -3.24 27.35
N CYS A 92 -4.83 -3.09 26.18
CA CYS A 92 -4.25 -2.33 25.07
C CYS A 92 -4.43 -0.82 25.24
N SER A 93 -5.61 -0.38 25.70
CA SER A 93 -5.94 1.04 25.87
C SER A 93 -5.47 1.62 27.21
N GLY A 94 -4.97 0.80 28.14
CA GLY A 94 -4.62 1.24 29.48
C GLY A 94 -5.82 1.74 30.28
N GLY A 95 -7.04 1.26 29.97
CA GLY A 95 -8.28 1.63 30.62
C GLY A 95 -9.01 2.84 30.02
N TYR A 96 -8.47 3.46 28.97
CA TYR A 96 -9.14 4.59 28.27
C TYR A 96 -10.26 4.15 27.34
N GLY A 97 -10.36 2.84 27.04
CA GLY A 97 -11.38 2.26 26.17
C GLY A 97 -11.24 2.71 24.73
N ASP A 98 -12.37 3.11 24.13
CA ASP A 98 -12.47 3.53 22.73
C ASP A 98 -12.46 5.06 22.54
N ASN A 99 -12.05 5.83 23.55
CA ASN A 99 -11.99 7.28 23.44
C ASN A 99 -10.59 7.73 23.00
N THR A 100 -10.54 8.57 21.96
CA THR A 100 -9.29 9.14 21.45
C THR A 100 -8.90 10.41 22.19
N ALA A 101 -7.65 10.82 22.02
CA ALA A 101 -7.16 12.09 22.56
C ALA A 101 -7.87 13.33 21.96
N THR A 102 -8.46 13.21 20.78
CA THR A 102 -9.26 14.28 20.15
C THR A 102 -10.73 14.29 20.60
N GLY A 103 -11.16 13.33 21.44
CA GLY A 103 -12.52 13.20 21.92
C GLY A 103 -13.47 12.46 20.96
N THR A 104 -12.95 11.88 19.89
CA THR A 104 -13.72 11.01 18.99
C THR A 104 -13.66 9.57 19.47
N LYS A 105 -14.45 8.69 18.86
CA LYS A 105 -14.39 7.24 19.09
C LYS A 105 -13.38 6.61 18.15
N CYS A 106 -12.57 5.68 18.68
CA CYS A 106 -11.69 4.86 17.89
C CYS A 106 -12.48 4.10 16.80
N THR A 107 -12.02 4.17 15.57
CA THR A 107 -12.65 3.51 14.43
C THR A 107 -11.58 2.78 13.63
N GLU A 108 -11.80 1.48 13.41
CA GLU A 108 -10.91 0.67 12.57
C GLU A 108 -10.88 1.19 11.13
N GLY A 109 -9.67 1.22 10.54
CA GLY A 109 -9.44 1.78 9.20
C GLY A 109 -9.42 3.31 9.16
N ARG A 110 -9.48 3.98 10.33
CA ARG A 110 -9.46 5.44 10.44
C ARG A 110 -8.47 5.92 11.51
N THR A 111 -8.58 5.41 12.73
CA THR A 111 -7.89 5.99 13.89
C THR A 111 -6.48 5.46 14.05
N ILE A 112 -5.54 6.36 14.19
CA ILE A 112 -4.17 6.05 14.61
C ILE A 112 -3.76 6.93 15.82
N ALA A 113 -2.95 6.34 16.70
CA ALA A 113 -2.24 7.06 17.74
C ALA A 113 -0.83 7.42 17.26
N VAL A 114 -0.43 8.66 17.53
CA VAL A 114 0.82 9.26 17.04
C VAL A 114 1.53 10.07 18.15
N ASP A 115 2.76 10.49 17.89
CA ASP A 115 3.40 11.57 18.63
C ASP A 115 2.96 12.92 18.05
N PRO A 116 2.20 13.76 18.79
CA PRO A 116 1.72 15.04 18.28
C PRO A 116 2.84 16.04 17.93
N LYS A 117 4.06 15.79 18.39
CA LYS A 117 5.23 16.59 18.03
C LYS A 117 5.76 16.29 16.64
N VAL A 118 5.41 15.14 16.08
CA VAL A 118 5.81 14.68 14.74
C VAL A 118 4.66 14.78 13.76
N ILE A 119 3.47 14.28 14.16
CA ILE A 119 2.25 14.30 13.37
C ILE A 119 1.18 15.04 14.17
N PRO A 120 0.77 16.24 13.75
CA PRO A 120 -0.27 16.99 14.46
C PRO A 120 -1.60 16.23 14.50
N LEU A 121 -2.30 16.26 15.64
CA LEU A 121 -3.63 15.66 15.74
C LEU A 121 -4.61 16.30 14.75
N GLY A 122 -5.50 15.49 14.18
CA GLY A 122 -6.43 15.87 13.12
C GLY A 122 -5.84 15.81 11.71
N SER A 123 -4.55 15.48 11.58
CA SER A 123 -3.93 15.31 10.26
C SER A 123 -4.36 14.01 9.61
N GLU A 124 -4.49 14.05 8.29
CA GLU A 124 -4.58 12.86 7.46
C GLU A 124 -3.18 12.34 7.15
N VAL A 125 -2.99 11.04 7.30
CA VAL A 125 -1.71 10.35 7.16
C VAL A 125 -1.91 9.16 6.23
N PHE A 126 -1.11 9.08 5.18
CA PHE A 126 -1.02 7.89 4.35
C PHE A 126 0.13 7.01 4.82
N ILE A 127 -0.16 5.75 5.08
CA ILE A 127 0.81 4.72 5.48
C ILE A 127 0.91 3.71 4.34
N GLU A 128 2.08 3.59 3.76
CA GLU A 128 2.34 2.70 2.64
C GLU A 128 1.98 1.24 3.00
N GLY A 129 1.19 0.59 2.15
CA GLY A 129 0.68 -0.78 2.39
C GLY A 129 -0.49 -0.89 3.38
N PHE A 130 -0.88 0.21 4.06
CA PHE A 130 -1.97 0.21 5.04
C PHE A 130 -3.12 1.16 4.69
N GLY A 131 -2.85 2.22 3.92
CA GLY A 131 -3.85 3.20 3.48
C GLY A 131 -3.84 4.51 4.26
N SER A 132 -4.95 5.28 4.16
CA SER A 132 -5.11 6.59 4.81
C SER A 132 -5.78 6.46 6.16
N PHE A 133 -5.27 7.23 7.12
CA PHE A 133 -5.73 7.27 8.51
C PHE A 133 -5.82 8.72 9.00
N ILE A 134 -6.50 8.91 10.12
CA ILE A 134 -6.55 10.20 10.82
C ILE A 134 -5.80 10.08 12.16
N ALA A 135 -4.91 11.00 12.42
CA ALA A 135 -4.20 11.11 13.69
C ALA A 135 -5.14 11.66 14.77
N GLU A 136 -5.83 10.80 15.48
CA GLU A 136 -6.86 11.17 16.46
C GLU A 136 -6.45 10.84 17.89
N ASP A 137 -5.45 9.99 18.07
CA ASP A 137 -5.10 9.47 19.38
C ASP A 137 -3.61 9.65 19.70
N THR A 138 -3.27 9.43 20.97
CA THR A 138 -1.92 9.48 21.50
C THR A 138 -1.69 8.36 22.49
N GLY A 139 -0.43 7.96 22.65
CA GLY A 139 -0.04 6.96 23.64
C GLY A 139 1.23 7.35 24.39
N GLY A 140 1.35 6.93 25.64
CA GLY A 140 2.55 7.16 26.45
C GLY A 140 3.81 6.58 25.81
N ALA A 141 3.67 5.43 25.16
CA ALA A 141 4.73 4.71 24.45
C ALA A 141 4.85 5.07 22.97
N ILE A 142 3.94 5.91 22.43
CA ILE A 142 3.93 6.32 21.02
C ILE A 142 4.68 7.63 20.89
N LYS A 143 5.97 7.53 20.55
CA LYS A 143 6.89 8.66 20.48
C LYS A 143 7.71 8.61 19.22
N GLN A 144 8.07 9.79 18.69
CA GLN A 144 8.86 9.96 17.49
C GLN A 144 8.22 9.22 16.29
N ASN A 145 9.00 8.43 15.56
CA ASN A 145 8.58 7.69 14.36
C ASN A 145 7.88 6.36 14.74
N LYS A 146 6.89 6.44 15.62
CA LYS A 146 6.03 5.31 15.99
C LYS A 146 4.57 5.68 15.81
N ILE A 147 3.80 4.76 15.23
CA ILE A 147 2.35 4.85 15.05
C ILE A 147 1.72 3.60 15.65
N ASP A 148 0.57 3.75 16.30
CA ASP A 148 -0.25 2.65 16.80
C ASP A 148 -1.60 2.68 16.06
N ILE A 149 -1.90 1.62 15.31
CA ILE A 149 -3.10 1.54 14.46
C ILE A 149 -4.21 0.88 15.24
N TYR A 150 -5.38 1.53 15.31
CA TYR A 150 -6.53 0.98 16.00
C TYR A 150 -7.16 -0.16 15.21
N LEU A 151 -7.44 -1.25 15.93
CA LEU A 151 -8.22 -2.40 15.48
C LEU A 151 -9.32 -2.70 16.47
N SER A 152 -10.42 -3.25 16.01
CA SER A 152 -11.55 -3.63 16.86
C SER A 152 -11.33 -4.96 17.63
N ASP A 153 -10.36 -5.78 17.18
CA ASP A 153 -10.12 -7.12 17.66
C ASP A 153 -8.75 -7.25 18.35
N HIS A 154 -8.74 -7.79 19.59
CA HIS A 154 -7.54 -7.94 20.40
C HIS A 154 -6.55 -8.97 19.86
N ASP A 155 -7.05 -10.11 19.41
CA ASP A 155 -6.20 -11.20 18.93
C ASP A 155 -5.52 -10.80 17.62
N ARG A 156 -6.19 -9.98 16.85
CA ARG A 156 -5.63 -9.36 15.65
C ARG A 156 -4.48 -8.40 15.98
N CYS A 157 -4.57 -7.60 17.02
CA CYS A 157 -3.48 -6.72 17.45
C CYS A 157 -2.20 -7.52 17.76
N TYR A 158 -2.36 -8.68 18.41
CA TYR A 158 -1.23 -9.55 18.74
C TYR A 158 -0.65 -10.28 17.53
N SER A 159 -1.51 -10.78 16.66
CA SER A 159 -1.09 -11.54 15.48
C SER A 159 -0.32 -10.69 14.49
N LEU A 160 -0.62 -9.38 14.39
CA LEU A 160 0.08 -8.43 13.54
C LEU A 160 1.46 -8.05 14.06
N GLY A 161 1.64 -8.06 15.37
CA GLY A 161 2.90 -7.75 16.00
C GLY A 161 3.42 -6.35 15.68
N VAL A 162 4.51 -6.26 14.95
CA VAL A 162 5.21 -5.02 14.60
C VAL A 162 5.53 -4.98 13.12
N ALA A 163 5.20 -3.88 12.46
CA ALA A 163 5.54 -3.62 11.07
C ALA A 163 6.38 -2.33 10.93
N ASN A 164 6.90 -2.08 9.74
CA ASN A 164 7.50 -0.80 9.38
C ASN A 164 6.95 -0.38 8.01
N ALA A 165 6.67 0.91 7.84
CA ALA A 165 6.21 1.46 6.57
C ALA A 165 6.65 2.91 6.39
N ASN A 166 6.70 3.37 5.15
CA ASN A 166 6.86 4.78 4.84
C ASN A 166 5.54 5.51 5.10
N VAL A 167 5.67 6.71 5.65
CA VAL A 167 4.53 7.53 6.10
C VAL A 167 4.59 8.90 5.44
N TYR A 168 3.43 9.37 5.00
CA TYR A 168 3.25 10.65 4.32
C TYR A 168 2.16 11.46 5.02
N LEU A 169 2.48 12.70 5.36
CA LEU A 169 1.51 13.67 5.85
C LEU A 169 0.77 14.28 4.66
N MET A 170 -0.53 14.09 4.59
CA MET A 170 -1.32 14.59 3.47
C MET A 170 -1.57 16.11 3.62
N ASN A 171 -1.34 16.85 2.54
CA ASN A 171 -1.64 18.28 2.50
C ASN A 171 -3.16 18.47 2.35
N LYS A 172 -3.72 19.37 3.15
CA LYS A 172 -5.13 19.75 3.05
C LYS A 172 -5.38 20.66 1.86
#